data_b585d8637e037846c754a53d8bc02c89
#
_entry.id   b585d8637e037846c754a53d8bc02c89
#
_cell.length_a   1.000
_cell.length_b   1.000
_cell.length_c   1.000
_cell.angle_alpha   90.00
_cell.angle_beta   90.00
_cell.angle_gamma   90.00
#
_symmetry.space_group_name_H-M   'P 1'
#
loop_
_entity.id
_entity.type
_entity.pdbx_description
1 polymer ?
#
loop_
_entity_poly.entity_id
_entity_poly.type
_entity_poly.pdbx_seq_one_letter_code
_entity_poly.pdbx_strand_id
1 'polypeptide(L)'
;IKNSIHNMNIHLEKTLGEVDHLSDETKAMLDARNDVDKSLNQLDASNQDVMTEVENIQKQTQQNNESVEKIIAAVSYISDIADQTNLLSLNASIEAARAGETGKGFAVVAEEIGKLANQSNEASTEISELVNLLSYNSSQTMDIMDSVQDAMNDQTKKLVETANIFKQLQEHVSHVADGVDVIRDATVQLGKETDEIGKDIKNLSDIAQRNEDTVKGTISFSDEVLGTVNSVTEMSTEVSSSAND
;
A
#
# COMPACT_ATOMS: atom_id res chain seq x y z
N ILE A 1 -25.21 -22.68 40.00
CA ILE A 1 -23.82 -23.12 39.75
C ILE A 1 -23.74 -23.99 38.48
N LYS A 2 -24.54 -25.10 38.31
CA LYS A 2 -24.52 -25.94 37.09
C LYS A 2 -24.76 -25.14 35.83
N ASN A 3 -25.73 -24.22 35.82
CA ASN A 3 -26.01 -23.33 34.70
C ASN A 3 -24.83 -22.39 34.41
N SER A 4 -24.10 -21.94 35.44
CA SER A 4 -22.93 -21.07 35.27
C SER A 4 -21.78 -21.79 34.57
N ILE A 5 -21.54 -23.07 34.91
CA ILE A 5 -20.53 -23.93 34.28
C ILE A 5 -20.90 -24.18 32.78
N HIS A 6 -22.17 -24.50 32.54
CA HIS A 6 -22.66 -24.70 31.19
C HIS A 6 -22.47 -23.42 30.31
N ASN A 7 -22.83 -22.26 30.84
CA ASN A 7 -22.62 -20.98 30.13
C ASN A 7 -21.12 -20.68 29.91
N MET A 8 -20.25 -21.04 30.89
CA MET A 8 -18.81 -20.87 30.76
C MET A 8 -18.23 -21.72 29.63
N ASN A 9 -18.68 -22.96 29.48
CA ASN A 9 -18.28 -23.83 28.36
C ASN A 9 -18.73 -23.25 27.00
N ILE A 10 -19.96 -22.73 26.90
CA ILE A 10 -20.43 -22.04 25.68
C ILE A 10 -19.55 -20.84 25.35
N HIS A 11 -19.18 -20.03 26.34
CA HIS A 11 -18.31 -18.89 26.13
C HIS A 11 -16.90 -19.29 25.71
N LEU A 12 -16.34 -20.35 26.27
CA LEU A 12 -15.03 -20.90 25.90
C LEU A 12 -15.02 -21.41 24.45
N GLU A 13 -16.03 -22.18 24.04
CA GLU A 13 -16.17 -22.62 22.64
C GLU A 13 -16.27 -21.45 21.69
N LYS A 14 -17.07 -20.43 22.03
CA LYS A 14 -17.17 -19.21 21.22
C LYS A 14 -15.83 -18.46 21.13
N THR A 15 -15.13 -18.35 22.28
CA THR A 15 -13.81 -17.67 22.28
C THR A 15 -12.80 -18.42 21.43
N LEU A 16 -12.76 -19.75 21.46
CA LEU A 16 -11.90 -20.55 20.59
C LEU A 16 -12.22 -20.32 19.11
N GLY A 17 -13.51 -20.28 18.75
CA GLY A 17 -13.91 -19.96 17.37
C GLY A 17 -13.47 -18.58 16.90
N GLU A 18 -13.56 -17.57 17.77
CA GLU A 18 -13.07 -16.20 17.45
C GLU A 18 -11.52 -16.15 17.35
N VAL A 19 -10.82 -16.93 18.18
CA VAL A 19 -9.35 -17.06 18.13
C VAL A 19 -8.91 -17.74 16.83
N ASP A 20 -9.60 -18.78 16.38
CA ASP A 20 -9.30 -19.43 15.10
C ASP A 20 -9.54 -18.48 13.93
N HIS A 21 -10.66 -17.74 13.93
CA HIS A 21 -10.93 -16.71 12.93
C HIS A 21 -9.84 -15.63 12.91
N LEU A 22 -9.40 -15.14 14.07
CA LEU A 22 -8.34 -14.14 14.18
C LEU A 22 -6.99 -14.67 13.69
N SER A 23 -6.69 -15.95 13.90
CA SER A 23 -5.52 -16.62 13.35
C SER A 23 -5.53 -16.64 11.82
N ASP A 24 -6.69 -16.95 11.21
CA ASP A 24 -6.86 -16.97 9.76
C ASP A 24 -6.74 -15.55 9.16
N GLU A 25 -7.33 -14.54 9.80
CA GLU A 25 -7.20 -13.13 9.40
C GLU A 25 -5.73 -12.66 9.46
N THR A 26 -5.01 -13.04 10.52
CA THR A 26 -3.59 -12.70 10.66
C THR A 26 -2.74 -13.31 9.54
N LYS A 27 -3.05 -14.53 9.15
CA LYS A 27 -2.41 -15.22 8.03
C LYS A 27 -2.69 -14.53 6.70
N ALA A 28 -3.96 -14.18 6.46
CA ALA A 28 -4.35 -13.42 5.26
C ALA A 28 -3.66 -12.05 5.19
N MET A 29 -3.45 -11.37 6.32
CA MET A 29 -2.69 -10.11 6.38
C MET A 29 -1.21 -10.31 6.01
N LEU A 30 -0.57 -11.42 6.44
CA LEU A 30 0.81 -11.74 6.05
C LEU A 30 0.93 -12.05 4.56
N ASP A 31 -0.04 -12.75 3.99
CA ASP A 31 -0.07 -13.04 2.55
C ASP A 31 -0.28 -11.75 1.72
N ALA A 32 -1.23 -10.90 2.11
CA ALA A 32 -1.46 -9.61 1.48
C ALA A 32 -0.22 -8.70 1.54
N ARG A 33 0.52 -8.72 2.64
CA ARG A 33 1.80 -8.00 2.78
C ARG A 33 2.84 -8.49 1.77
N ASN A 34 2.95 -9.81 1.52
CA ASN A 34 3.87 -10.34 0.52
C ASN A 34 3.52 -9.86 -0.90
N ASP A 35 2.25 -9.68 -1.21
CA ASP A 35 1.82 -9.14 -2.49
C ASP A 35 2.12 -7.63 -2.61
N VAL A 36 2.05 -6.88 -1.52
CA VAL A 36 2.51 -5.48 -1.48
C VAL A 36 4.00 -5.39 -1.75
N ASP A 37 4.85 -6.24 -1.14
CA ASP A 37 6.29 -6.25 -1.40
C ASP A 37 6.61 -6.49 -2.88
N LYS A 38 5.93 -7.44 -3.51
CA LYS A 38 6.08 -7.68 -4.96
C LYS A 38 5.71 -6.44 -5.77
N SER A 39 4.60 -5.79 -5.40
CA SER A 39 4.11 -4.59 -6.09
C SER A 39 5.07 -3.42 -5.93
N LEU A 40 5.65 -3.21 -4.75
CA LEU A 40 6.66 -2.17 -4.50
C LEU A 40 7.93 -2.42 -5.31
N ASN A 41 8.41 -3.67 -5.39
CA ASN A 41 9.57 -4.02 -6.21
C ASN A 41 9.32 -3.80 -7.71
N GLN A 42 8.11 -4.10 -8.21
CA GLN A 42 7.73 -3.83 -9.59
C GLN A 42 7.65 -2.33 -9.88
N LEU A 43 7.13 -1.54 -8.93
CA LEU A 43 7.08 -0.08 -9.03
C LEU A 43 8.48 0.54 -9.04
N ASP A 44 9.41 0.03 -8.22
CA ASP A 44 10.80 0.49 -8.21
C ASP A 44 11.50 0.20 -9.54
N ALA A 45 11.34 -1.01 -10.08
CA ALA A 45 11.85 -1.38 -11.40
C ALA A 45 11.28 -0.47 -12.51
N SER A 46 9.97 -0.24 -12.51
CA SER A 46 9.32 0.66 -13.47
C SER A 46 9.82 2.10 -13.34
N ASN A 47 10.11 2.55 -12.13
CA ASN A 47 10.68 3.88 -11.87
C ASN A 47 12.08 4.02 -12.49
N GLN A 48 12.92 2.98 -12.34
CA GLN A 48 14.26 2.94 -12.94
C GLN A 48 14.20 2.92 -14.48
N ASP A 49 13.24 2.19 -15.05
CA ASP A 49 13.01 2.19 -16.50
C ASP A 49 12.65 3.61 -17.00
N VAL A 50 11.73 4.30 -16.32
CA VAL A 50 11.36 5.67 -16.65
C VAL A 50 12.56 6.62 -16.56
N MET A 51 13.39 6.51 -15.52
CA MET A 51 14.60 7.32 -15.38
C MET A 51 15.56 7.10 -16.56
N THR A 52 15.73 5.84 -16.99
CA THR A 52 16.56 5.50 -18.15
C THR A 52 16.01 6.12 -19.45
N GLU A 53 14.70 6.10 -19.64
CA GLU A 53 14.05 6.72 -20.81
C GLU A 53 14.18 8.25 -20.77
N VAL A 54 14.09 8.88 -19.61
CA VAL A 54 14.33 10.33 -19.45
C VAL A 54 15.75 10.69 -19.87
N GLU A 55 16.77 9.94 -19.45
CA GLU A 55 18.17 10.14 -19.87
C GLU A 55 18.32 9.97 -21.39
N ASN A 56 17.68 9.00 -22.00
CA ASN A 56 17.67 8.79 -23.43
C ASN A 56 17.06 9.98 -24.20
N ILE A 57 15.92 10.49 -23.70
CA ILE A 57 15.24 11.66 -24.29
C ILE A 57 16.12 12.91 -24.16
N GLN A 58 16.75 13.14 -22.99
CA GLN A 58 17.68 14.26 -22.80
C GLN A 58 18.83 14.20 -23.82
N LYS A 59 19.45 13.04 -23.97
CA LYS A 59 20.54 12.82 -24.93
C LYS A 59 20.08 13.06 -26.38
N GLN A 60 18.90 12.56 -26.76
CA GLN A 60 18.34 12.75 -28.11
C GLN A 60 18.02 14.23 -28.36
N THR A 61 17.49 14.94 -27.37
CA THR A 61 17.20 16.37 -27.45
C THR A 61 18.50 17.20 -27.61
N GLN A 62 19.56 16.81 -26.90
CA GLN A 62 20.87 17.43 -27.07
C GLN A 62 21.42 17.24 -28.49
N GLN A 63 21.33 16.03 -29.05
CA GLN A 63 21.73 15.78 -30.45
C GLN A 63 20.89 16.53 -31.45
N ASN A 64 19.59 16.73 -31.18
CA ASN A 64 18.73 17.56 -31.99
C ASN A 64 19.20 19.02 -31.97
N ASN A 65 19.56 19.57 -30.80
CA ASN A 65 20.09 20.93 -30.68
C ASN A 65 21.38 21.14 -31.50
N GLU A 66 22.31 20.17 -31.42
CA GLU A 66 23.53 20.21 -32.24
C GLU A 66 23.24 20.20 -33.76
N SER A 67 22.18 19.50 -34.17
CA SER A 67 21.72 19.43 -35.53
C SER A 67 21.07 20.76 -35.97
N VAL A 68 20.29 21.36 -35.08
CA VAL A 68 19.68 22.70 -35.26
C VAL A 68 20.76 23.76 -35.46
N GLU A 69 21.83 23.78 -34.69
CA GLU A 69 22.95 24.73 -34.86
C GLU A 69 23.61 24.60 -36.23
N LYS A 70 23.80 23.37 -36.72
CA LYS A 70 24.34 23.12 -38.07
C LYS A 70 23.40 23.63 -39.18
N ILE A 71 22.07 23.46 -38.97
CA ILE A 71 21.08 23.98 -39.93
C ILE A 71 21.11 25.52 -39.96
N ILE A 72 21.16 26.17 -38.79
CA ILE A 72 21.27 27.64 -38.69
C ILE A 72 22.49 28.15 -39.49
N ALA A 73 23.65 27.52 -39.29
CA ALA A 73 24.88 27.88 -40.01
C ALA A 73 24.74 27.70 -41.53
N ALA A 74 24.09 26.60 -41.98
CA ALA A 74 23.85 26.34 -43.38
C ALA A 74 22.88 27.33 -44.01
N VAL A 75 21.81 27.68 -43.31
CA VAL A 75 20.80 28.66 -43.75
C VAL A 75 21.43 30.07 -43.86
N SER A 76 22.24 30.46 -42.86
CA SER A 76 23.01 31.70 -42.93
C SER A 76 23.90 31.76 -44.16
N TYR A 77 24.63 30.69 -44.49
CA TYR A 77 25.47 30.61 -45.67
C TYR A 77 24.66 30.67 -46.96
N ILE A 78 23.46 30.07 -47.04
CA ILE A 78 22.57 30.18 -48.21
C ILE A 78 22.09 31.62 -48.38
N SER A 79 21.74 32.32 -47.31
CA SER A 79 21.37 33.75 -47.36
C SER A 79 22.52 34.62 -47.88
N ASP A 80 23.76 34.38 -47.40
CA ASP A 80 24.94 35.11 -47.90
C ASP A 80 25.17 34.87 -49.39
N ILE A 81 24.98 33.65 -49.91
CA ILE A 81 25.07 33.34 -51.34
C ILE A 81 23.96 34.05 -52.13
N ALA A 82 22.75 34.07 -51.58
CA ALA A 82 21.61 34.74 -52.22
C ALA A 82 21.86 36.26 -52.35
N ASP A 83 22.37 36.89 -51.29
CA ASP A 83 22.75 38.32 -51.30
C ASP A 83 23.84 38.60 -52.30
N GLN A 84 24.90 37.80 -52.37
CA GLN A 84 25.95 37.91 -53.36
C GLN A 84 25.41 37.75 -54.80
N THR A 85 24.49 36.78 -55.01
CA THR A 85 23.87 36.51 -56.31
C THR A 85 22.98 37.67 -56.72
N ASN A 86 22.24 38.26 -55.78
CA ASN A 86 21.44 39.47 -56.04
C ASN A 86 22.29 40.66 -56.43
N LEU A 87 23.44 40.87 -55.76
CA LEU A 87 24.41 41.92 -56.15
C LEU A 87 25.02 41.66 -57.52
N LEU A 88 25.36 40.44 -57.87
CA LEU A 88 25.87 40.02 -59.16
C LEU A 88 24.82 40.25 -60.26
N SER A 89 23.56 39.94 -60.02
CA SER A 89 22.46 40.16 -60.96
C SER A 89 22.22 41.65 -61.22
N LEU A 90 22.32 42.46 -60.15
CA LEU A 90 22.21 43.93 -60.29
C LEU A 90 23.33 44.48 -61.13
N ASN A 91 24.58 44.06 -60.90
CA ASN A 91 25.74 44.51 -61.74
C ASN A 91 25.58 44.06 -63.18
N ALA A 92 25.11 42.85 -63.46
CA ALA A 92 24.84 42.35 -64.82
C ALA A 92 23.72 43.11 -65.49
N SER A 93 22.65 43.48 -64.78
CA SER A 93 21.56 44.31 -65.28
C SER A 93 22.06 45.72 -65.69
N ILE A 94 22.93 46.31 -64.89
CA ILE A 94 23.54 47.60 -65.19
C ILE A 94 24.39 47.54 -66.49
N GLU A 95 25.22 46.52 -66.64
CA GLU A 95 26.09 46.38 -67.83
C GLU A 95 25.28 45.97 -69.05
N ALA A 96 24.21 45.18 -68.91
CA ALA A 96 23.26 44.89 -69.99
C ALA A 96 22.55 46.17 -70.50
N ALA A 97 22.14 47.06 -69.63
CA ALA A 97 21.56 48.36 -69.98
C ALA A 97 22.58 49.23 -70.67
N ARG A 98 23.82 49.16 -70.30
CA ARG A 98 24.96 49.94 -70.96
C ARG A 98 25.25 49.46 -72.38
N ALA A 99 25.00 48.17 -72.71
CA ALA A 99 25.17 47.57 -74.02
C ALA A 99 24.00 47.90 -74.98
N GLY A 100 22.95 48.61 -74.57
CA GLY A 100 21.81 49.03 -75.36
C GLY A 100 21.01 47.85 -75.97
N GLU A 101 20.71 47.99 -77.32
CA GLU A 101 19.89 46.95 -77.98
C GLU A 101 20.50 45.54 -77.95
N THR A 102 21.85 45.43 -78.02
CA THR A 102 22.53 44.12 -77.97
C THR A 102 22.51 43.46 -76.58
N GLY A 103 22.24 44.23 -75.51
CA GLY A 103 22.16 43.75 -74.15
C GLY A 103 20.77 43.30 -73.65
N LYS A 104 19.70 43.52 -74.43
CA LYS A 104 18.29 43.22 -73.99
C LYS A 104 18.07 41.80 -73.49
N GLY A 105 18.61 40.79 -74.17
CA GLY A 105 18.49 39.37 -73.72
C GLY A 105 19.22 39.12 -72.42
N PHE A 106 20.38 39.73 -72.18
CA PHE A 106 21.13 39.66 -70.96
C PHE A 106 20.42 40.33 -69.77
N ALA A 107 19.76 41.47 -70.04
CA ALA A 107 19.00 42.19 -69.00
C ALA A 107 17.86 41.34 -68.42
N VAL A 108 17.11 40.64 -69.28
CA VAL A 108 16.03 39.73 -68.81
C VAL A 108 16.55 38.57 -67.94
N VAL A 109 17.70 37.97 -68.30
CA VAL A 109 18.32 36.91 -67.56
C VAL A 109 18.82 37.42 -66.19
N ALA A 110 19.44 38.59 -66.16
CA ALA A 110 19.92 39.21 -64.95
C ALA A 110 18.77 39.58 -64.01
N GLU A 111 17.66 40.11 -64.52
CA GLU A 111 16.46 40.36 -63.71
C GLU A 111 15.87 39.09 -63.12
N GLU A 112 15.78 37.96 -63.86
CA GLU A 112 15.28 36.68 -63.35
C GLU A 112 16.22 36.10 -62.32
N ILE A 113 17.56 36.22 -62.45
CA ILE A 113 18.54 35.83 -61.44
C ILE A 113 18.32 36.59 -60.09
N GLY A 114 18.11 37.93 -60.20
CA GLY A 114 17.84 38.78 -59.05
C GLY A 114 16.55 38.37 -58.32
N LYS A 115 15.53 38.05 -59.11
CA LYS A 115 14.27 37.55 -58.53
C LYS A 115 14.45 36.22 -57.82
N LEU A 116 15.19 35.26 -58.39
CA LEU A 116 15.49 33.94 -57.72
C LEU A 116 16.33 34.14 -56.48
N ALA A 117 17.29 35.07 -56.47
CA ALA A 117 18.10 35.40 -55.31
C ALA A 117 17.23 35.97 -54.18
N ASN A 118 16.29 36.85 -54.43
CA ASN A 118 15.37 37.37 -53.45
C ASN A 118 14.45 36.26 -52.88
N GLN A 119 13.93 35.40 -53.76
CA GLN A 119 13.12 34.23 -53.29
C GLN A 119 13.93 33.28 -52.43
N SER A 120 15.23 33.09 -52.71
CA SER A 120 16.13 32.27 -51.87
C SER A 120 16.33 32.89 -50.50
N ASN A 121 16.47 34.23 -50.41
CA ASN A 121 16.56 34.94 -49.13
C ASN A 121 15.27 34.86 -48.32
N GLU A 122 14.12 35.02 -48.96
CA GLU A 122 12.82 34.84 -48.29
C GLU A 122 12.69 33.44 -47.70
N ALA A 123 12.98 32.39 -48.50
CA ALA A 123 12.95 31.01 -48.03
C ALA A 123 13.94 30.72 -46.88
N SER A 124 15.16 31.33 -46.96
CA SER A 124 16.15 31.21 -45.88
C SER A 124 15.67 31.86 -44.59
N THR A 125 14.98 32.99 -44.68
CA THR A 125 14.37 33.65 -43.50
C THR A 125 13.28 32.75 -42.85
N GLU A 126 12.38 32.21 -43.67
CA GLU A 126 11.34 31.30 -43.19
C GLU A 126 11.94 30.06 -42.52
N ILE A 127 12.98 29.45 -43.11
CA ILE A 127 13.67 28.30 -42.50
C ILE A 127 14.31 28.70 -41.17
N SER A 128 14.94 29.88 -41.09
CA SER A 128 15.56 30.38 -39.85
C SER A 128 14.55 30.55 -38.74
N GLU A 129 13.35 31.04 -39.02
CA GLU A 129 12.27 31.17 -38.05
C GLU A 129 11.80 29.79 -37.52
N LEU A 130 11.61 28.82 -38.42
CA LEU A 130 11.23 27.45 -38.06
C LEU A 130 12.29 26.75 -37.20
N VAL A 131 13.55 26.94 -37.50
CA VAL A 131 14.68 26.34 -36.77
C VAL A 131 14.84 26.99 -35.40
N ASN A 132 14.61 28.29 -35.26
CA ASN A 132 14.57 28.96 -33.97
C ASN A 132 13.43 28.45 -33.09
N LEU A 133 12.24 28.22 -33.69
CA LEU A 133 11.12 27.61 -32.99
C LEU A 133 11.45 26.17 -32.53
N LEU A 134 12.14 25.38 -33.36
CA LEU A 134 12.59 24.05 -33.03
C LEU A 134 13.58 24.05 -31.84
N SER A 135 14.55 25.00 -31.84
CA SER A 135 15.49 25.21 -30.75
C SER A 135 14.76 25.54 -29.44
N TYR A 136 13.78 26.45 -29.50
CA TYR A 136 12.96 26.79 -28.34
C TYR A 136 12.19 25.56 -27.78
N ASN A 137 11.54 24.79 -28.66
CA ASN A 137 10.81 23.58 -28.25
C ASN A 137 11.74 22.53 -27.65
N SER A 138 12.95 22.39 -28.16
CA SER A 138 13.96 21.49 -27.61
C SER A 138 14.38 21.90 -26.19
N SER A 139 14.58 23.22 -25.96
CA SER A 139 14.86 23.73 -24.61
C SER A 139 13.71 23.44 -23.63
N GLN A 140 12.48 23.69 -24.06
CA GLN A 140 11.29 23.37 -23.26
C GLN A 140 11.21 21.85 -22.93
N THR A 141 11.60 21.01 -23.87
CA THR A 141 11.66 19.54 -23.64
C THR A 141 12.69 19.20 -22.58
N MET A 142 13.86 19.82 -22.56
CA MET A 142 14.86 19.62 -21.51
C MET A 142 14.33 20.01 -20.12
N ASP A 143 13.70 21.18 -19.98
CA ASP A 143 13.11 21.65 -18.72
C ASP A 143 12.03 20.69 -18.20
N ILE A 144 11.22 20.12 -19.11
CA ILE A 144 10.22 19.10 -18.75
C ILE A 144 10.90 17.82 -18.28
N MET A 145 11.96 17.36 -18.95
CA MET A 145 12.68 16.14 -18.56
C MET A 145 13.34 16.28 -17.19
N ASP A 146 13.92 17.45 -16.88
CA ASP A 146 14.46 17.75 -15.55
C ASP A 146 13.35 17.66 -14.46
N SER A 147 12.18 18.22 -14.75
CA SER A 147 11.03 18.14 -13.86
C SER A 147 10.54 16.69 -13.64
N VAL A 148 10.55 15.87 -14.71
CA VAL A 148 10.21 14.44 -14.61
C VAL A 148 11.24 13.69 -13.78
N GLN A 149 12.53 13.97 -13.96
CA GLN A 149 13.61 13.37 -13.17
C GLN A 149 13.46 13.67 -11.68
N ASP A 150 13.16 14.91 -11.32
CA ASP A 150 12.91 15.31 -9.93
C ASP A 150 11.70 14.59 -9.36
N ALA A 151 10.61 14.48 -10.11
CA ALA A 151 9.41 13.74 -9.70
C ALA A 151 9.69 12.24 -9.47
N MET A 152 10.51 11.61 -10.34
CA MET A 152 10.91 10.20 -10.18
C MET A 152 11.79 9.98 -8.95
N ASN A 153 12.72 10.91 -8.67
CA ASN A 153 13.54 10.88 -7.45
C ASN A 153 12.68 10.98 -6.19
N ASP A 154 11.67 11.86 -6.17
CA ASP A 154 10.74 11.98 -5.04
C ASP A 154 9.86 10.72 -4.89
N GLN A 155 9.41 10.15 -6.02
CA GLN A 155 8.68 8.87 -6.03
C GLN A 155 9.51 7.74 -5.44
N THR A 156 10.79 7.61 -5.79
CA THR A 156 11.70 6.60 -5.23
C THR A 156 11.83 6.75 -3.71
N LYS A 157 11.95 7.97 -3.19
CA LYS A 157 11.96 8.21 -1.73
C LYS A 157 10.67 7.72 -1.07
N LYS A 158 9.52 8.05 -1.66
CA LYS A 158 8.21 7.61 -1.13
C LYS A 158 8.02 6.10 -1.19
N LEU A 159 8.58 5.42 -2.20
CA LEU A 159 8.58 3.96 -2.26
C LEU A 159 9.36 3.35 -1.08
N VAL A 160 10.56 3.88 -0.78
CA VAL A 160 11.35 3.43 0.37
C VAL A 160 10.64 3.67 1.70
N GLU A 161 10.02 4.85 1.88
CA GLU A 161 9.22 5.14 3.07
C GLU A 161 8.05 4.16 3.22
N THR A 162 7.34 3.90 2.13
CA THR A 162 6.21 2.96 2.09
C THR A 162 6.67 1.55 2.44
N ALA A 163 7.78 1.07 1.88
CA ALA A 163 8.37 -0.23 2.20
C ALA A 163 8.70 -0.36 3.70
N ASN A 164 9.23 0.70 4.30
CA ASN A 164 9.52 0.72 5.74
C ASN A 164 8.24 0.65 6.60
N ILE A 165 7.16 1.33 6.19
CA ILE A 165 5.86 1.24 6.88
C ILE A 165 5.31 -0.18 6.82
N PHE A 166 5.37 -0.84 5.66
CA PHE A 166 4.92 -2.23 5.53
C PHE A 166 5.77 -3.22 6.31
N LYS A 167 7.08 -2.95 6.48
CA LYS A 167 7.94 -3.73 7.37
C LYS A 167 7.50 -3.63 8.83
N GLN A 168 7.20 -2.42 9.31
CA GLN A 168 6.67 -2.22 10.67
C GLN A 168 5.31 -2.89 10.85
N LEU A 169 4.44 -2.80 9.84
CA LEU A 169 3.15 -3.50 9.86
C LEU A 169 3.33 -5.02 10.01
N GLN A 170 4.31 -5.61 9.34
CA GLN A 170 4.63 -7.03 9.49
C GLN A 170 5.02 -7.38 10.93
N GLU A 171 5.84 -6.56 11.58
CA GLU A 171 6.22 -6.77 12.98
C GLU A 171 4.99 -6.73 13.88
N HIS A 172 4.08 -5.78 13.68
CA HIS A 172 2.83 -5.70 14.44
C HIS A 172 1.91 -6.90 14.19
N VAL A 173 1.77 -7.35 12.95
CA VAL A 173 0.97 -8.54 12.60
C VAL A 173 1.57 -9.80 13.24
N SER A 174 2.90 -9.93 13.27
CA SER A 174 3.57 -11.04 13.96
C SER A 174 3.27 -11.03 15.46
N HIS A 175 3.31 -9.87 16.12
CA HIS A 175 2.94 -9.74 17.53
C HIS A 175 1.47 -10.09 17.79
N VAL A 176 0.58 -9.75 16.86
CA VAL A 176 -0.83 -10.16 16.96
C VAL A 176 -0.95 -11.69 16.86
N ALA A 177 -0.21 -12.34 15.94
CA ALA A 177 -0.19 -13.80 15.82
C ALA A 177 0.27 -14.47 17.12
N ASP A 178 1.36 -13.98 17.72
CA ASP A 178 1.85 -14.48 19.01
C ASP A 178 0.81 -14.30 20.13
N GLY A 179 0.12 -13.16 20.14
CA GLY A 179 -0.96 -12.88 21.09
C GLY A 179 -2.16 -13.81 20.93
N VAL A 180 -2.52 -14.16 19.70
CA VAL A 180 -3.59 -15.11 19.36
C VAL A 180 -3.26 -16.49 19.92
N ASP A 181 -2.03 -16.96 19.79
CA ASP A 181 -1.60 -18.26 20.34
C ASP A 181 -1.65 -18.26 21.87
N VAL A 182 -1.24 -17.19 22.54
CA VAL A 182 -1.35 -17.05 23.99
C VAL A 182 -2.81 -17.10 24.46
N ILE A 183 -3.73 -16.42 23.75
CA ILE A 183 -5.17 -16.44 24.07
C ILE A 183 -5.73 -17.85 23.87
N ARG A 184 -5.35 -18.56 22.80
CA ARG A 184 -5.75 -19.93 22.55
C ARG A 184 -5.36 -20.86 23.72
N ASP A 185 -4.08 -20.80 24.11
CA ASP A 185 -3.57 -21.63 25.19
C ASP A 185 -4.26 -21.33 26.53
N ALA A 186 -4.46 -20.05 26.85
CA ALA A 186 -5.19 -19.64 28.05
C ALA A 186 -6.65 -20.13 28.03
N THR A 187 -7.32 -20.07 26.87
CA THR A 187 -8.71 -20.53 26.73
C THR A 187 -8.82 -22.04 26.88
N VAL A 188 -7.88 -22.81 26.33
CA VAL A 188 -7.82 -24.27 26.54
C VAL A 188 -7.57 -24.61 27.99
N GLN A 189 -6.70 -23.86 28.68
CA GLN A 189 -6.43 -24.09 30.11
C GLN A 189 -7.67 -23.78 30.97
N LEU A 190 -8.37 -22.67 30.67
CA LEU A 190 -9.65 -22.32 31.33
C LEU A 190 -10.72 -23.40 31.10
N GLY A 191 -10.73 -24.05 29.94
CA GLY A 191 -11.60 -25.19 29.68
C GLY A 191 -11.35 -26.35 30.66
N LYS A 192 -10.09 -26.74 30.87
CA LYS A 192 -9.71 -27.80 31.84
C LYS A 192 -10.11 -27.44 33.25
N GLU A 193 -9.85 -26.20 33.68
CA GLU A 193 -10.23 -25.72 35.02
C GLU A 193 -11.75 -25.71 35.23
N THR A 194 -12.50 -25.34 34.19
CA THR A 194 -13.97 -25.38 34.20
C THR A 194 -14.51 -26.81 34.37
N ASP A 195 -13.89 -27.78 33.71
CA ASP A 195 -14.24 -29.20 33.85
C ASP A 195 -13.92 -29.71 35.26
N GLU A 196 -12.80 -29.29 35.85
CA GLU A 196 -12.47 -29.66 37.27
C GLU A 196 -13.47 -29.06 38.24
N ILE A 197 -13.84 -27.79 38.10
CA ILE A 197 -14.89 -27.14 38.89
C ILE A 197 -16.21 -27.90 38.72
N GLY A 198 -16.53 -28.38 37.52
CA GLY A 198 -17.71 -29.21 37.26
C GLY A 198 -17.74 -30.50 38.10
N LYS A 199 -16.59 -31.19 38.20
CA LYS A 199 -16.43 -32.40 39.04
C LYS A 199 -16.56 -32.07 40.51
N ASP A 200 -15.97 -31.00 41.00
CA ASP A 200 -16.04 -30.58 42.40
C ASP A 200 -17.46 -30.21 42.83
N ILE A 201 -18.20 -29.52 41.97
CA ILE A 201 -19.62 -29.20 42.18
C ILE A 201 -20.47 -30.48 42.29
N LYS A 202 -20.17 -31.49 41.48
CA LYS A 202 -20.85 -32.80 41.57
C LYS A 202 -20.55 -33.47 42.93
N ASN A 203 -19.28 -33.50 43.33
CA ASN A 203 -18.86 -34.05 44.62
C ASN A 203 -19.53 -33.32 45.79
N LEU A 204 -19.59 -31.98 45.77
CA LEU A 204 -20.30 -31.18 46.76
C LEU A 204 -21.80 -31.50 46.83
N SER A 205 -22.45 -31.71 45.67
CA SER A 205 -23.86 -32.14 45.62
C SER A 205 -24.07 -33.48 46.26
N ASP A 206 -23.16 -34.44 46.04
CA ASP A 206 -23.23 -35.77 46.62
C ASP A 206 -23.01 -35.75 48.17
N ILE A 207 -22.08 -34.88 48.64
CA ILE A 207 -21.87 -34.66 50.08
C ILE A 207 -23.11 -34.01 50.73
N ALA A 208 -23.69 -32.98 50.06
CA ALA A 208 -24.90 -32.32 50.55
C ALA A 208 -26.07 -33.34 50.72
N GLN A 209 -26.25 -34.23 49.73
CA GLN A 209 -27.28 -35.30 49.82
C GLN A 209 -27.01 -36.24 50.97
N ARG A 210 -25.77 -36.70 51.17
CA ARG A 210 -25.42 -37.58 52.33
C ARG A 210 -25.62 -36.86 53.64
N ASN A 211 -25.33 -35.57 53.74
CA ASN A 211 -25.58 -34.78 54.93
C ASN A 211 -27.09 -34.70 55.25
N GLU A 212 -27.92 -34.48 54.21
CA GLU A 212 -29.38 -34.48 54.39
C GLU A 212 -29.89 -35.84 54.93
N ASP A 213 -29.41 -36.96 54.38
CA ASP A 213 -29.79 -38.31 54.81
C ASP A 213 -29.30 -38.56 56.20
N THR A 214 -28.09 -38.10 56.58
CA THR A 214 -27.55 -38.21 57.95
C THR A 214 -28.40 -37.41 58.94
N VAL A 215 -28.82 -36.21 58.63
CA VAL A 215 -29.67 -35.34 59.44
C VAL A 215 -31.02 -36.01 59.66
N LYS A 216 -31.64 -36.55 58.57
CA LYS A 216 -32.90 -37.31 58.69
C LYS A 216 -32.76 -38.52 59.64
N GLY A 217 -31.66 -39.29 59.53
CA GLY A 217 -31.37 -40.43 60.44
C GLY A 217 -31.18 -39.96 61.84
N THR A 218 -30.51 -38.84 62.10
CA THR A 218 -30.33 -38.30 63.47
C THR A 218 -31.64 -37.86 64.09
N ILE A 219 -32.53 -37.23 63.29
CA ILE A 219 -33.87 -36.84 63.76
C ILE A 219 -34.66 -38.12 64.19
N SER A 220 -34.70 -39.16 63.36
CA SER A 220 -35.38 -40.43 63.66
C SER A 220 -34.83 -41.09 64.89
N PHE A 221 -33.51 -41.12 65.06
CA PHE A 221 -32.88 -41.65 66.28
C PHE A 221 -33.22 -40.83 67.55
N SER A 222 -33.30 -39.52 67.44
CA SER A 222 -33.69 -38.61 68.51
C SER A 222 -35.12 -38.83 68.96
N ASP A 223 -36.03 -39.07 68.00
CA ASP A 223 -37.45 -39.42 68.33
C ASP A 223 -37.57 -40.80 69.07
N GLU A 224 -36.77 -41.79 68.66
CA GLU A 224 -36.71 -43.10 69.33
C GLU A 224 -36.16 -42.96 70.74
N VAL A 225 -35.10 -42.16 70.95
CA VAL A 225 -34.57 -41.88 72.31
C VAL A 225 -35.59 -41.16 73.16
N LEU A 226 -36.34 -40.19 72.64
CA LEU A 226 -37.42 -39.52 73.36
C LEU A 226 -38.55 -40.49 73.76
N GLY A 227 -38.93 -41.39 72.86
CA GLY A 227 -39.89 -42.45 73.15
C GLY A 227 -39.43 -43.37 74.30
N THR A 228 -38.15 -43.76 74.32
CA THR A 228 -37.53 -44.60 75.35
C THR A 228 -37.47 -43.85 76.69
N VAL A 229 -37.11 -42.58 76.71
CA VAL A 229 -37.08 -41.71 77.89
C VAL A 229 -38.48 -41.59 78.53
N ASN A 230 -39.49 -41.37 77.70
CA ASN A 230 -40.90 -41.33 78.18
C ASN A 230 -41.32 -42.63 78.80
N SER A 231 -41.02 -43.78 78.17
CA SER A 231 -41.33 -45.09 78.72
C SER A 231 -40.63 -45.38 80.08
N VAL A 232 -39.35 -44.97 80.18
CA VAL A 232 -38.60 -45.08 81.46
C VAL A 232 -39.20 -44.17 82.54
N THR A 233 -39.67 -42.98 82.14
CA THR A 233 -40.32 -42.01 83.07
C THR A 233 -41.66 -42.59 83.57
N GLU A 234 -42.47 -43.20 82.68
CA GLU A 234 -43.72 -43.92 83.09
C GLU A 234 -43.46 -45.08 84.05
N MET A 235 -42.50 -45.94 83.72
CA MET A 235 -42.11 -47.04 84.63
C MET A 235 -41.59 -46.55 85.98
N SER A 236 -40.81 -45.48 86.05
CA SER A 236 -40.33 -44.85 87.28
C SER A 236 -41.45 -44.29 88.13
N THR A 237 -42.47 -43.72 87.51
CA THR A 237 -43.68 -43.28 88.24
C THR A 237 -44.51 -44.43 88.76
N GLU A 238 -44.62 -45.52 88.04
CA GLU A 238 -45.32 -46.75 88.45
C GLU A 238 -44.63 -47.46 89.61
N VAL A 239 -43.27 -47.56 89.55
CA VAL A 239 -42.46 -48.08 90.66
C VAL A 239 -42.57 -47.21 91.89
N SER A 240 -42.57 -45.86 91.76
CA SER A 240 -42.74 -44.94 92.92
C SER A 240 -44.12 -45.05 93.56
N SER A 241 -45.14 -45.28 92.75
CA SER A 241 -46.51 -45.53 93.27
C SER A 241 -46.58 -46.81 94.00
N SER A 242 -46.01 -47.89 93.46
CA SER A 242 -46.03 -49.22 94.09
C SER A 242 -45.15 -49.35 95.38
N ALA A 243 -44.25 -48.44 95.63
CA ALA A 243 -43.40 -48.36 96.83
C ALA A 243 -44.05 -47.55 97.98
N ASN A 244 -45.17 -46.82 97.71
CA ASN A 244 -45.92 -46.05 98.71
C ASN A 244 -47.22 -46.74 99.21
N ASP A 245 -47.56 -47.87 98.63
CA ASP A 245 -48.60 -48.77 99.12
C ASP A 245 -47.97 -49.88 100.00
#